data_06323309c564e35140c97858ece0ae28
#
_entry.id   06323309c564e35140c97858ece0ae28
#
_cell.length_a   1.000
_cell.length_b   1.000
_cell.length_c   1.000
_cell.angle_alpha   90.00
_cell.angle_beta   90.00
_cell.angle_gamma   90.00
#
_symmetry.space_group_name_H-M   'P 1'
#
loop_
_entity.id
_entity.type
_entity.pdbx_description
1 polymer ?
#
loop_
_entity_poly.entity_id
_entity_poly.type
_entity_poly.pdbx_seq_one_letter_code
_entity_poly.pdbx_strand_id
1 'polypeptide(L)'
;MYHRGMPVTLEHLRRYAIARSLFKPTTLKRAIDKLGFVQADPIRAPARAQDLTLRHRVAGYRAGDLERRYPRLPLEEDFFVNYGYLPRAHHQLMHPRTARTVWTRTRAEQAAAVLAFIRERGAVHPREVDAHFAHGKVANWFGGSSNASTQLLDVMHYRGLLRVARREGGTRVYAVRASAAAPDAAATTDNGSASSRMDALVDLAVHKYAPLPASTLNQLVRQLRGGAPQWSADRAHALARAKQRLAHARIDGVDWYWPAADRPSSVRWRPDDGVRLLTPFDPIVWDRRRFELFWGWAYRFEAYTPAPKRKLGYYALPLLWRDRVIGWGNVTAAEGELRCSFGYAGGRAPREAAFHTGLEAELMRMRVFLGLA
;
A
#
# COMPACT_ATOMS: atom_id res chain seq x y z
N MET A 1 -8.49 -39.37 -15.55
CA MET A 1 -9.53 -38.48 -16.15
C MET A 1 -9.20 -37.03 -15.73
N TYR A 2 -8.55 -36.27 -16.59
CA TYR A 2 -8.32 -34.84 -16.35
C TYR A 2 -9.65 -34.11 -16.54
N HIS A 3 -10.27 -33.63 -15.46
CA HIS A 3 -11.30 -32.61 -15.57
C HIS A 3 -10.69 -31.37 -16.25
N ARG A 4 -10.94 -31.20 -17.54
CA ARG A 4 -10.72 -29.91 -18.23
C ARG A 4 -11.64 -28.91 -17.56
N GLY A 5 -11.12 -28.19 -16.54
CA GLY A 5 -11.82 -27.07 -15.96
C GLY A 5 -12.15 -26.05 -17.05
N MET A 6 -13.28 -25.36 -16.94
CA MET A 6 -13.64 -24.28 -17.85
C MET A 6 -12.48 -23.30 -18.00
N PRO A 7 -12.18 -22.83 -19.23
CA PRO A 7 -11.09 -21.87 -19.46
C PRO A 7 -11.32 -20.61 -18.61
N VAL A 8 -10.25 -20.09 -18.03
CA VAL A 8 -10.31 -18.82 -17.26
C VAL A 8 -10.57 -17.68 -18.25
N THR A 9 -11.55 -16.83 -17.95
CA THR A 9 -11.91 -15.65 -18.75
C THR A 9 -11.47 -14.37 -18.03
N LEU A 10 -11.48 -13.23 -18.75
CA LEU A 10 -11.22 -11.91 -18.15
C LEU A 10 -12.26 -11.57 -17.06
N GLU A 11 -13.50 -11.99 -17.23
CA GLU A 11 -14.56 -11.83 -16.21
C GLU A 11 -14.21 -12.63 -14.93
N HIS A 12 -13.73 -13.85 -15.05
CA HIS A 12 -13.27 -14.64 -13.91
C HIS A 12 -12.12 -13.92 -13.18
N LEU A 13 -11.15 -13.39 -13.91
CA LEU A 13 -10.02 -12.63 -13.31
C LEU A 13 -10.49 -11.37 -12.59
N ARG A 14 -11.45 -10.65 -13.16
CA ARG A 14 -12.03 -9.44 -12.58
C ARG A 14 -12.76 -9.74 -11.27
N ARG A 15 -13.65 -10.74 -11.27
CA ARG A 15 -14.37 -11.19 -10.08
C ARG A 15 -13.42 -11.70 -9.00
N TYR A 16 -12.43 -12.47 -9.39
CA TYR A 16 -11.37 -12.95 -8.51
C TYR A 16 -10.60 -11.79 -7.86
N ALA A 17 -10.16 -10.80 -8.63
CA ALA A 17 -9.44 -9.63 -8.11
C ALA A 17 -10.26 -8.88 -7.04
N ILE A 18 -11.55 -8.67 -7.31
CA ILE A 18 -12.47 -7.94 -6.43
C ILE A 18 -12.72 -8.74 -5.14
N ALA A 19 -13.22 -9.96 -5.26
CA ALA A 19 -13.63 -10.75 -4.10
C ALA A 19 -12.45 -11.12 -3.19
N ARG A 20 -11.27 -11.35 -3.79
CA ARG A 20 -10.04 -11.61 -3.06
C ARG A 20 -9.57 -10.40 -2.25
N SER A 21 -9.64 -9.21 -2.85
CA SER A 21 -9.22 -7.97 -2.20
C SER A 21 -10.25 -7.40 -1.23
N LEU A 22 -11.55 -7.44 -1.58
CA LEU A 22 -12.66 -6.95 -0.76
C LEU A 22 -13.29 -8.10 0.04
N PHE A 23 -12.48 -8.80 0.82
CA PHE A 23 -12.94 -9.84 1.73
C PHE A 23 -13.87 -9.27 2.82
N LYS A 24 -14.67 -10.15 3.45
CA LYS A 24 -15.57 -9.76 4.56
C LYS A 24 -14.79 -9.02 5.66
N PRO A 25 -15.33 -7.89 6.17
CA PRO A 25 -14.69 -7.11 7.22
C PRO A 25 -14.29 -7.95 8.43
N THR A 26 -13.09 -7.68 8.95
CA THR A 26 -12.49 -8.42 10.06
C THR A 26 -11.78 -7.45 11.02
N THR A 27 -10.92 -7.93 11.92
CA THR A 27 -10.12 -7.05 12.79
C THR A 27 -9.02 -6.34 12.00
N LEU A 28 -8.56 -5.19 12.48
CA LEU A 28 -7.53 -4.39 11.82
C LEU A 28 -6.25 -5.21 11.56
N LYS A 29 -5.78 -5.96 12.56
CA LYS A 29 -4.61 -6.83 12.40
C LYS A 29 -4.83 -7.86 11.29
N ARG A 30 -5.93 -8.60 11.34
CA ARG A 30 -6.24 -9.64 10.34
C ARG A 30 -6.41 -9.06 8.94
N ALA A 31 -6.97 -7.86 8.81
CA ALA A 31 -7.12 -7.21 7.51
C ALA A 31 -5.76 -6.86 6.90
N ILE A 32 -4.82 -6.34 7.71
CA ILE A 32 -3.47 -6.02 7.25
C ILE A 32 -2.68 -7.31 6.95
N ASP A 33 -2.81 -8.34 7.77
CA ASP A 33 -2.19 -9.66 7.51
C ASP A 33 -2.67 -10.23 6.17
N LYS A 34 -3.99 -10.18 5.90
CA LYS A 34 -4.56 -10.63 4.62
C LYS A 34 -4.14 -9.81 3.41
N LEU A 35 -3.95 -8.51 3.58
CA LEU A 35 -3.44 -7.62 2.52
C LEU A 35 -1.93 -7.76 2.33
N GLY A 36 -1.21 -8.20 3.36
CA GLY A 36 0.25 -8.28 3.40
C GLY A 36 0.98 -6.94 3.43
N PHE A 37 0.35 -5.90 2.88
CA PHE A 37 0.86 -4.54 2.82
C PHE A 37 -0.29 -3.55 2.59
N VAL A 38 -0.26 -2.39 3.25
CA VAL A 38 -1.21 -1.28 3.05
C VAL A 38 -0.42 -0.02 2.71
N GLN A 39 -0.58 0.47 1.48
CA GLN A 39 0.13 1.68 1.04
C GLN A 39 -0.36 2.89 1.82
N ALA A 40 0.59 3.73 2.26
CA ALA A 40 0.34 5.01 2.89
C ALA A 40 0.48 6.15 1.88
N ASP A 41 -0.39 7.14 2.01
CA ASP A 41 -0.30 8.40 1.27
C ASP A 41 -0.70 9.56 2.20
N PRO A 42 0.00 10.69 2.18
CA PRO A 42 -0.25 11.82 3.07
C PRO A 42 -1.52 12.61 2.72
N ILE A 43 -2.00 12.52 1.48
CA ILE A 43 -3.16 13.28 1.01
C ILE A 43 -4.42 12.82 1.75
N ARG A 44 -5.19 13.79 2.24
CA ARG A 44 -6.47 13.57 2.93
C ARG A 44 -7.62 14.08 2.05
N ALA A 45 -8.20 13.17 1.26
CA ALA A 45 -9.31 13.51 0.38
C ALA A 45 -10.30 12.32 0.22
N PRO A 46 -11.27 12.14 1.11
CA PRO A 46 -11.57 12.85 2.37
C PRO A 46 -10.76 12.37 3.57
N ALA A 47 -10.07 11.24 3.46
CA ALA A 47 -9.17 10.65 4.46
C ALA A 47 -7.91 10.12 3.79
N ARG A 48 -6.93 9.67 4.58
CA ARG A 48 -5.69 9.11 4.01
C ARG A 48 -5.96 7.79 3.28
N ALA A 49 -5.15 7.47 2.28
CA ALA A 49 -5.28 6.27 1.45
C ALA A 49 -5.37 4.97 2.25
N GLN A 50 -4.52 4.81 3.29
CA GLN A 50 -4.55 3.64 4.16
C GLN A 50 -5.88 3.50 4.89
N ASP A 51 -6.47 4.58 5.37
CA ASP A 51 -7.77 4.58 6.04
C ASP A 51 -8.88 4.24 5.06
N LEU A 52 -8.87 4.84 3.87
CA LEU A 52 -9.82 4.55 2.78
C LEU A 52 -9.72 3.09 2.29
N THR A 53 -8.53 2.49 2.30
CA THR A 53 -8.34 1.07 2.00
C THR A 53 -8.92 0.17 3.10
N LEU A 54 -8.65 0.51 4.36
CA LEU A 54 -9.02 -0.33 5.50
C LEU A 54 -10.51 -0.27 5.86
N ARG A 55 -11.20 0.85 5.62
CA ARG A 55 -12.61 1.00 5.94
C ARG A 55 -13.52 -0.05 5.29
N HIS A 56 -13.13 -0.62 4.16
CA HIS A 56 -13.88 -1.68 3.49
C HIS A 56 -13.57 -3.09 4.03
N ARG A 57 -12.53 -3.23 4.86
CA ARG A 57 -11.95 -4.52 5.27
C ARG A 57 -11.91 -4.73 6.78
N VAL A 58 -12.20 -3.68 7.53
CA VAL A 58 -12.19 -3.72 9.01
C VAL A 58 -13.57 -3.33 9.54
N ALA A 59 -14.12 -4.17 10.43
CA ALA A 59 -15.41 -3.92 11.05
C ALA A 59 -15.35 -2.68 11.94
N GLY A 60 -16.32 -1.77 11.78
CA GLY A 60 -16.43 -0.55 12.59
C GLY A 60 -15.25 0.42 12.46
N TYR A 61 -14.49 0.37 11.34
CA TYR A 61 -13.30 1.20 11.14
C TYR A 61 -13.64 2.69 11.00
N ARG A 62 -12.92 3.51 11.73
CA ARG A 62 -12.98 4.98 11.64
C ARG A 62 -11.66 5.56 11.15
N ALA A 63 -11.71 6.71 10.49
CA ALA A 63 -10.52 7.41 10.02
C ALA A 63 -9.54 7.67 11.18
N GLY A 64 -8.26 7.31 10.95
CA GLY A 64 -7.21 7.38 11.97
C GLY A 64 -7.09 6.18 12.91
N ASP A 65 -7.94 5.14 12.80
CA ASP A 65 -7.86 3.96 13.67
C ASP A 65 -6.51 3.24 13.53
N LEU A 66 -5.96 3.16 12.33
CA LEU A 66 -4.63 2.57 12.13
C LEU A 66 -3.57 3.34 12.91
N GLU A 67 -3.55 4.65 12.81
CA GLU A 67 -2.56 5.49 13.50
C GLU A 67 -2.65 5.37 15.03
N ARG A 68 -3.89 5.35 15.57
CA ARG A 68 -4.12 5.19 17.01
C ARG A 68 -3.72 3.82 17.56
N ARG A 69 -3.93 2.76 16.77
CA ARG A 69 -3.68 1.36 17.18
C ARG A 69 -2.29 0.86 16.81
N TYR A 70 -1.61 1.53 15.87
CA TYR A 70 -0.31 1.12 15.34
C TYR A 70 0.73 0.77 16.42
N PRO A 71 0.91 1.55 17.51
CA PRO A 71 1.93 1.23 18.52
C PRO A 71 1.75 -0.13 19.21
N ARG A 72 0.52 -0.66 19.22
CA ARG A 72 0.16 -1.93 19.89
C ARG A 72 0.07 -3.11 18.92
N LEU A 73 0.29 -2.88 17.63
CA LEU A 73 0.18 -3.91 16.61
C LEU A 73 1.59 -4.39 16.17
N PRO A 74 1.73 -5.68 15.78
CA PRO A 74 2.98 -6.21 15.24
C PRO A 74 3.19 -5.76 13.79
N LEU A 75 3.20 -4.45 13.59
CA LEU A 75 3.35 -3.79 12.29
C LEU A 75 4.63 -2.97 12.26
N GLU A 76 5.12 -2.75 11.05
CA GLU A 76 6.17 -1.78 10.76
C GLU A 76 5.68 -0.87 9.62
N GLU A 77 6.10 0.39 9.68
CA GLU A 77 5.88 1.38 8.63
C GLU A 77 7.18 1.56 7.87
N ASP A 78 7.21 1.17 6.59
CA ASP A 78 8.44 1.19 5.79
C ASP A 78 8.18 1.09 4.29
N PHE A 79 9.23 1.15 3.47
CA PHE A 79 9.20 0.87 2.03
C PHE A 79 9.16 -0.63 1.76
N PHE A 80 8.18 -1.03 0.97
CA PHE A 80 8.12 -2.33 0.32
C PHE A 80 8.16 -2.14 -1.21
N VAL A 81 7.04 -2.19 -1.91
CA VAL A 81 6.91 -1.71 -3.30
C VAL A 81 6.64 -0.22 -3.37
N ASN A 82 6.09 0.32 -2.30
CA ASN A 82 5.87 1.72 -1.98
C ASN A 82 6.00 1.90 -0.48
N TYR A 83 5.84 3.14 0.03
CA TYR A 83 5.79 3.41 1.45
C TYR A 83 4.44 2.99 2.04
N GLY A 84 4.44 2.32 3.21
CA GLY A 84 3.21 1.89 3.87
C GLY A 84 3.41 1.00 5.08
N TYR A 85 2.37 0.29 5.45
CA TYR A 85 2.30 -0.56 6.64
C TYR A 85 2.30 -2.03 6.25
N LEU A 86 3.10 -2.82 6.94
CA LEU A 86 3.20 -4.26 6.72
C LEU A 86 3.40 -5.01 8.04
N PRO A 87 2.99 -6.30 8.11
CA PRO A 87 3.30 -7.15 9.23
C PRO A 87 4.80 -7.21 9.49
N ARG A 88 5.21 -7.27 10.76
CA ARG A 88 6.63 -7.32 11.16
C ARG A 88 7.37 -8.49 10.53
N ALA A 89 6.70 -9.65 10.39
CA ALA A 89 7.29 -10.81 9.73
C ALA A 89 7.67 -10.53 8.25
N HIS A 90 6.82 -9.80 7.52
CA HIS A 90 7.13 -9.40 6.14
C HIS A 90 8.23 -8.34 6.07
N HIS A 91 8.24 -7.42 7.03
CA HIS A 91 9.29 -6.41 7.14
C HIS A 91 10.66 -7.04 7.37
N GLN A 92 10.76 -8.08 8.19
CA GLN A 92 12.01 -8.80 8.46
C GLN A 92 12.63 -9.41 7.19
N LEU A 93 11.82 -9.76 6.17
CA LEU A 93 12.34 -10.22 4.88
C LEU A 93 13.20 -9.17 4.17
N MET A 94 13.00 -7.89 4.43
CA MET A 94 13.71 -6.78 3.77
C MET A 94 14.96 -6.32 4.52
N HIS A 95 15.15 -6.74 5.76
CA HIS A 95 16.23 -6.25 6.62
C HIS A 95 17.25 -7.34 6.99
N PRO A 96 18.52 -6.96 7.28
CA PRO A 96 19.06 -5.59 7.17
C PRO A 96 19.17 -5.12 5.72
N ARG A 97 18.95 -3.82 5.49
CA ARG A 97 19.18 -3.21 4.17
C ARG A 97 20.62 -2.77 4.02
N THR A 98 21.21 -3.12 2.89
CA THR A 98 22.47 -2.53 2.49
C THR A 98 22.26 -1.06 2.11
N ALA A 99 23.10 -0.19 2.64
CA ALA A 99 23.05 1.23 2.33
C ALA A 99 23.35 1.46 0.83
N ARG A 100 22.53 2.29 0.17
CA ARG A 100 22.76 2.68 -1.23
C ARG A 100 23.94 3.62 -1.38
N THR A 101 24.23 4.40 -0.35
CA THR A 101 25.32 5.37 -0.33
C THR A 101 26.15 5.16 0.94
N VAL A 102 27.46 5.27 0.82
CA VAL A 102 28.35 5.30 1.99
C VAL A 102 28.20 6.67 2.65
N TRP A 103 28.05 6.70 3.97
CA TRP A 103 28.08 7.95 4.69
C TRP A 103 29.49 8.49 4.78
N THR A 104 29.63 9.81 4.68
CA THR A 104 30.86 10.48 5.10
C THR A 104 31.09 10.22 6.60
N ARG A 105 32.32 10.36 7.05
CA ARG A 105 32.67 10.24 8.48
C ARG A 105 31.78 11.12 9.36
N THR A 106 31.65 12.40 9.00
CA THR A 106 30.81 13.38 9.72
C THR A 106 29.33 12.91 9.78
N ARG A 107 28.79 12.38 8.68
CA ARG A 107 27.42 11.91 8.64
C ARG A 107 27.21 10.66 9.49
N ALA A 108 28.19 9.78 9.56
CA ALA A 108 28.18 8.60 10.42
C ALA A 108 28.23 9.00 11.92
N GLU A 109 29.07 9.94 12.28
CA GLU A 109 29.18 10.51 13.63
C GLU A 109 27.87 11.17 14.07
N GLN A 110 27.26 12.00 13.21
CA GLN A 110 25.94 12.58 13.46
C GLN A 110 24.86 11.49 13.69
N ALA A 111 24.83 10.46 12.85
CA ALA A 111 23.88 9.36 13.01
C ALA A 111 24.10 8.57 14.32
N ALA A 112 25.34 8.35 14.72
CA ALA A 112 25.69 7.69 15.98
C ALA A 112 25.22 8.53 17.19
N ALA A 113 25.45 9.84 17.18
CA ALA A 113 24.98 10.73 18.21
C ALA A 113 23.46 10.77 18.33
N VAL A 114 22.75 10.88 17.19
CA VAL A 114 21.29 10.82 17.16
C VAL A 114 20.78 9.46 17.64
N LEU A 115 21.43 8.36 17.28
CA LEU A 115 21.04 7.02 17.71
C LEU A 115 21.17 6.88 19.24
N ALA A 116 22.26 7.38 19.84
CA ALA A 116 22.47 7.40 21.30
C ALA A 116 21.38 8.22 22.00
N PHE A 117 21.10 9.41 21.50
CA PHE A 117 20.04 10.29 22.01
C PHE A 117 18.65 9.63 21.99
N ILE A 118 18.30 8.93 20.89
CA ILE A 118 17.03 8.21 20.80
C ILE A 118 17.01 7.00 21.75
N ARG A 119 18.13 6.30 21.90
CA ARG A 119 18.24 5.14 22.82
C ARG A 119 17.98 5.54 24.26
N GLU A 120 18.54 6.65 24.70
CA GLU A 120 18.36 7.19 26.05
C GLU A 120 16.88 7.57 26.32
N ARG A 121 16.20 8.18 25.34
CA ARG A 121 14.83 8.69 25.49
C ARG A 121 13.74 7.69 25.12
N GLY A 122 14.09 6.57 24.55
CA GLY A 122 13.18 5.52 24.08
C GLY A 122 12.52 5.83 22.75
N ALA A 123 11.81 6.97 22.64
CA ALA A 123 11.19 7.41 21.38
C ALA A 123 11.17 8.93 21.29
N VAL A 124 11.52 9.51 20.14
CA VAL A 124 11.66 10.94 19.94
C VAL A 124 10.90 11.46 18.73
N HIS A 125 10.32 12.65 18.89
CA HIS A 125 9.76 13.42 17.78
C HIS A 125 10.90 14.15 17.03
N PRO A 126 10.85 14.31 15.69
CA PRO A 126 11.90 15.04 14.94
C PRO A 126 12.25 16.44 15.46
N ARG A 127 11.27 17.14 16.05
CA ARG A 127 11.49 18.44 16.67
C ARG A 127 12.47 18.42 17.85
N GLU A 128 12.44 17.33 18.65
CA GLU A 128 13.35 17.16 19.78
C GLU A 128 14.79 16.94 19.30
N VAL A 129 14.96 16.16 18.22
CA VAL A 129 16.28 15.97 17.57
C VAL A 129 16.78 17.28 16.98
N ASP A 130 15.91 18.04 16.32
CA ASP A 130 16.25 19.31 15.69
C ASP A 130 16.64 20.36 16.74
N ALA A 131 15.90 20.45 17.85
CA ALA A 131 16.20 21.35 18.96
C ALA A 131 17.53 21.01 19.67
N HIS A 132 17.85 19.71 19.79
CA HIS A 132 19.07 19.28 20.50
C HIS A 132 20.32 19.40 19.65
N PHE A 133 20.27 19.05 18.37
CA PHE A 133 21.46 18.98 17.51
C PHE A 133 21.64 20.20 16.60
N ALA A 134 20.58 20.99 16.35
CA ALA A 134 20.59 22.19 15.51
C ALA A 134 21.31 22.02 14.16
N HIS A 135 21.10 20.89 13.46
CA HIS A 135 21.80 20.54 12.21
C HIS A 135 21.52 21.48 11.02
N GLY A 136 20.61 22.45 11.19
CA GLY A 136 20.25 23.42 10.17
C GLY A 136 19.29 22.88 9.11
N LYS A 137 19.21 23.58 7.98
CA LYS A 137 18.32 23.26 6.84
C LYS A 137 19.12 22.70 5.67
N VAL A 138 18.50 21.81 4.92
CA VAL A 138 19.03 21.19 3.69
C VAL A 138 17.97 21.23 2.59
N ALA A 139 18.40 21.24 1.33
CA ALA A 139 17.50 21.10 0.19
C ALA A 139 16.73 19.78 0.26
N ASN A 140 15.44 19.83 0.00
CA ASN A 140 14.60 18.62 -0.09
C ASN A 140 14.37 18.21 -1.55
N TRP A 141 13.84 17.00 -1.72
CA TRP A 141 13.59 16.41 -3.04
C TRP A 141 12.60 17.21 -3.91
N PHE A 142 11.77 18.05 -3.31
CA PHE A 142 10.73 18.83 -4.00
C PHE A 142 11.16 20.27 -4.32
N GLY A 143 12.45 20.57 -4.22
CA GLY A 143 13.01 21.91 -4.51
C GLY A 143 12.86 22.94 -3.39
N GLY A 144 12.35 22.53 -2.22
CA GLY A 144 12.28 23.36 -1.01
C GLY A 144 13.39 23.00 -0.01
N SER A 145 13.26 23.48 1.23
CA SER A 145 14.15 23.15 2.34
C SER A 145 13.45 22.30 3.40
N SER A 146 14.18 21.40 4.05
CA SER A 146 13.76 20.65 5.22
C SER A 146 14.85 20.65 6.28
N ASN A 147 14.49 20.34 7.53
CA ASN A 147 15.47 20.21 8.59
C ASN A 147 16.41 19.03 8.31
N ALA A 148 17.70 19.25 8.45
CA ALA A 148 18.73 18.23 8.24
C ALA A 148 18.54 17.02 9.18
N SER A 149 18.05 17.27 10.41
CA SER A 149 17.70 16.23 11.38
C SER A 149 16.58 15.33 10.87
N THR A 150 15.53 15.90 10.25
CA THR A 150 14.42 15.09 9.67
C THR A 150 14.95 14.21 8.54
N GLN A 151 15.78 14.74 7.65
CA GLN A 151 16.37 13.96 6.56
C GLN A 151 17.29 12.84 7.09
N LEU A 152 18.06 13.13 8.16
CA LEU A 152 18.90 12.11 8.80
C LEU A 152 18.07 10.99 9.40
N LEU A 153 17.00 11.32 10.14
CA LEU A 153 16.08 10.34 10.72
C LEU A 153 15.43 9.45 9.63
N ASP A 154 15.01 10.03 8.50
CA ASP A 154 14.45 9.29 7.38
C ASP A 154 15.46 8.29 6.79
N VAL A 155 16.72 8.71 6.63
CA VAL A 155 17.77 7.81 6.14
C VAL A 155 18.14 6.74 7.15
N MET A 156 18.21 7.08 8.45
CA MET A 156 18.44 6.10 9.53
C MET A 156 17.30 5.07 9.60
N HIS A 157 16.05 5.51 9.45
CA HIS A 157 14.89 4.62 9.37
C HIS A 157 14.98 3.70 8.14
N TYR A 158 15.24 4.25 6.96
CA TYR A 158 15.40 3.44 5.75
C TYR A 158 16.51 2.39 5.88
N ARG A 159 17.62 2.71 6.56
CA ARG A 159 18.72 1.77 6.83
C ARG A 159 18.39 0.70 7.89
N GLY A 160 17.25 0.84 8.59
CA GLY A 160 16.84 -0.09 9.63
C GLY A 160 17.46 0.16 11.01
N LEU A 161 18.11 1.30 11.23
CA LEU A 161 18.60 1.74 12.53
C LEU A 161 17.45 2.18 13.45
N LEU A 162 16.44 2.80 12.85
CA LEU A 162 15.25 3.30 13.52
C LEU A 162 13.99 2.57 13.01
N ARG A 163 12.95 2.62 13.83
CA ARG A 163 11.58 2.26 13.48
C ARG A 163 10.64 3.42 13.79
N VAL A 164 9.51 3.48 13.11
CA VAL A 164 8.41 4.36 13.53
C VAL A 164 7.75 3.72 14.75
N ALA A 165 7.80 4.41 15.89
CA ALA A 165 7.17 3.94 17.13
C ALA A 165 5.66 4.28 17.14
N ARG A 166 5.34 5.50 16.70
CA ARG A 166 3.97 6.03 16.59
C ARG A 166 3.96 7.24 15.66
N ARG A 167 2.77 7.76 15.41
CA ARG A 167 2.61 9.09 14.76
C ARG A 167 1.92 10.07 15.69
N GLU A 168 2.35 11.31 15.63
CA GLU A 168 1.75 12.45 16.33
C GLU A 168 1.35 13.50 15.31
N GLY A 169 0.05 13.77 15.16
CA GLY A 169 -0.46 14.69 14.15
C GLY A 169 -0.05 14.32 12.70
N GLY A 170 0.28 13.06 12.47
CA GLY A 170 0.77 12.57 11.19
C GLY A 170 2.30 12.58 11.04
N THR A 171 3.04 13.19 11.97
CA THR A 171 4.51 13.16 12.02
C THR A 171 4.97 11.83 12.63
N ARG A 172 6.01 11.23 12.05
CA ARG A 172 6.63 10.00 12.55
C ARG A 172 7.45 10.30 13.80
N VAL A 173 7.22 9.53 14.87
CA VAL A 173 8.04 9.48 16.09
C VAL A 173 8.90 8.23 16.00
N TYR A 174 10.20 8.38 16.20
CA TYR A 174 11.17 7.32 15.94
C TYR A 174 11.69 6.70 17.24
N ALA A 175 11.91 5.39 17.22
CA ALA A 175 12.63 4.65 18.25
C ALA A 175 13.75 3.82 17.62
N VAL A 176 14.74 3.44 18.42
CA VAL A 176 15.81 2.53 17.98
C VAL A 176 15.23 1.16 17.67
N ARG A 177 15.63 0.54 16.58
CA ARG A 177 15.26 -0.84 16.26
C ARG A 177 16.06 -1.80 17.13
N ALA A 178 15.42 -2.79 17.73
CA ALA A 178 16.07 -3.74 18.62
C ALA A 178 17.27 -4.47 17.97
N SER A 179 17.16 -4.83 16.69
CA SER A 179 18.26 -5.45 15.93
C SER A 179 19.44 -4.52 15.66
N ALA A 180 19.26 -3.20 15.74
CA ALA A 180 20.34 -2.23 15.61
C ALA A 180 21.14 -2.03 16.90
N ALA A 181 20.66 -2.57 18.02
CA ALA A 181 21.37 -2.51 19.31
C ALA A 181 22.50 -3.54 19.43
N ALA A 182 22.53 -4.56 18.56
CA ALA A 182 23.55 -5.60 18.53
C ALA A 182 24.00 -5.83 17.08
N PRO A 183 24.96 -5.05 16.55
CA PRO A 183 25.45 -5.20 15.19
C PRO A 183 26.02 -6.59 14.89
N ASP A 184 26.54 -7.29 15.90
CA ASP A 184 27.11 -8.64 15.76
C ASP A 184 26.06 -9.76 15.88
N ALA A 185 24.85 -9.48 16.39
CA ALA A 185 23.79 -10.48 16.51
C ALA A 185 22.94 -10.65 15.23
N ALA A 186 23.17 -9.83 14.22
CA ALA A 186 22.40 -9.85 12.95
C ALA A 186 22.70 -11.07 12.05
N ALA A 187 23.63 -11.94 12.46
CA ALA A 187 24.07 -13.09 11.66
C ALA A 187 23.30 -14.40 11.93
N THR A 188 22.37 -14.45 12.90
CA THR A 188 21.85 -15.74 13.41
C THR A 188 20.33 -15.93 13.35
N THR A 189 19.54 -15.05 12.73
CA THR A 189 18.20 -15.46 12.35
C THR A 189 18.29 -16.09 10.96
N ASP A 190 18.11 -17.40 10.90
CA ASP A 190 17.99 -18.18 9.65
C ASP A 190 16.72 -17.78 8.89
N ASN A 191 16.73 -16.59 8.29
CA ASN A 191 15.67 -16.08 7.42
C ASN A 191 15.79 -16.60 5.98
N GLY A 192 16.52 -17.69 5.75
CA GLY A 192 16.76 -18.27 4.45
C GLY A 192 17.78 -17.50 3.59
N SER A 193 18.11 -18.07 2.43
CA SER A 193 19.02 -17.46 1.46
C SER A 193 18.47 -16.15 0.89
N ALA A 194 19.33 -15.31 0.32
CA ALA A 194 18.93 -14.09 -0.38
C ALA A 194 17.85 -14.36 -1.45
N SER A 195 17.98 -15.46 -2.18
CA SER A 195 17.01 -15.87 -3.20
C SER A 195 15.66 -16.27 -2.60
N SER A 196 15.64 -17.02 -1.49
CA SER A 196 14.37 -17.40 -0.84
C SER A 196 13.65 -16.19 -0.24
N ARG A 197 14.38 -15.23 0.32
CA ARG A 197 13.79 -13.98 0.81
C ARG A 197 13.25 -13.11 -0.32
N MET A 198 13.97 -13.02 -1.44
CA MET A 198 13.50 -12.30 -2.62
C MET A 198 12.25 -12.97 -3.21
N ASP A 199 12.19 -14.29 -3.27
CA ASP A 199 11.03 -15.04 -3.70
C ASP A 199 9.82 -14.78 -2.79
N ALA A 200 10.01 -14.79 -1.47
CA ALA A 200 8.94 -14.47 -0.52
C ALA A 200 8.42 -13.03 -0.69
N LEU A 201 9.28 -12.04 -0.98
CA LEU A 201 8.86 -10.67 -1.27
C LEU A 201 8.06 -10.57 -2.58
N VAL A 202 8.46 -11.32 -3.62
CA VAL A 202 7.69 -11.40 -4.88
C VAL A 202 6.33 -12.06 -4.63
N ASP A 203 6.29 -13.15 -3.89
CA ASP A 203 5.04 -13.86 -3.57
C ASP A 203 4.09 -12.98 -2.73
N LEU A 204 4.63 -12.17 -1.81
CA LEU A 204 3.86 -11.17 -1.07
C LEU A 204 3.25 -10.10 -1.99
N ALA A 205 4.00 -9.59 -2.96
CA ALA A 205 3.50 -8.63 -3.94
C ALA A 205 2.42 -9.25 -4.84
N VAL A 206 2.63 -10.49 -5.30
CA VAL A 206 1.62 -11.24 -6.04
C VAL A 206 0.39 -11.48 -5.18
N HIS A 207 0.57 -11.91 -3.93
CA HIS A 207 -0.53 -12.12 -3.00
C HIS A 207 -1.40 -10.88 -2.85
N LYS A 208 -0.81 -9.69 -2.76
CA LYS A 208 -1.55 -8.44 -2.63
C LYS A 208 -2.32 -8.06 -3.89
N TYR A 209 -1.73 -8.20 -5.06
CA TYR A 209 -2.21 -7.56 -6.28
C TYR A 209 -2.76 -8.53 -7.35
N ALA A 210 -2.71 -9.85 -7.14
CA ALA A 210 -3.21 -10.81 -8.12
C ALA A 210 -4.70 -10.59 -8.49
N PRO A 211 -5.09 -10.91 -9.72
CA PRO A 211 -4.27 -11.43 -10.83
C PRO A 211 -3.47 -10.30 -11.49
N LEU A 212 -2.30 -10.62 -12.03
CA LEU A 212 -1.37 -9.64 -12.58
C LEU A 212 -1.10 -9.87 -14.06
N PRO A 213 -1.24 -8.84 -14.92
CA PRO A 213 -0.61 -8.88 -16.24
C PRO A 213 0.90 -9.06 -16.10
N ALA A 214 1.55 -9.72 -17.06
CA ALA A 214 3.00 -9.94 -17.07
C ALA A 214 3.80 -8.63 -16.88
N SER A 215 3.33 -7.53 -17.49
CA SER A 215 3.95 -6.21 -17.34
C SER A 215 3.92 -5.69 -15.91
N THR A 216 2.82 -5.90 -15.19
CA THR A 216 2.67 -5.48 -13.79
C THR A 216 3.50 -6.36 -12.86
N LEU A 217 3.56 -7.68 -13.10
CA LEU A 217 4.45 -8.56 -12.36
C LEU A 217 5.91 -8.09 -12.49
N ASN A 218 6.36 -7.79 -13.70
CA ASN A 218 7.70 -7.23 -13.97
C ASN A 218 7.91 -5.88 -13.23
N GLN A 219 6.91 -5.01 -13.24
CA GLN A 219 6.97 -3.71 -12.54
C GLN A 219 7.12 -3.90 -11.03
N LEU A 220 6.32 -4.76 -10.41
CA LEU A 220 6.38 -5.03 -8.97
C LEU A 220 7.74 -5.57 -8.55
N VAL A 221 8.28 -6.55 -9.30
CA VAL A 221 9.63 -7.08 -9.04
C VAL A 221 10.69 -5.98 -9.14
N ARG A 222 10.58 -5.07 -10.12
CA ARG A 222 11.49 -3.91 -10.21
C ARG A 222 11.35 -2.95 -9.03
N GLN A 223 10.13 -2.74 -8.53
CA GLN A 223 9.88 -1.84 -7.39
C GLN A 223 10.45 -2.38 -6.08
N LEU A 224 10.62 -3.69 -5.93
CA LEU A 224 11.26 -4.30 -4.76
C LEU A 224 12.69 -3.77 -4.51
N ARG A 225 13.35 -3.17 -5.52
CA ARG A 225 14.61 -2.44 -5.30
C ARG A 225 14.51 -1.32 -4.25
N GLY A 226 13.29 -0.81 -3.99
CA GLY A 226 13.04 0.18 -2.95
C GLY A 226 13.06 -0.42 -1.55
N GLY A 227 12.42 -1.59 -1.39
CA GLY A 227 12.33 -2.30 -0.13
C GLY A 227 13.57 -3.15 0.20
N ALA A 228 14.18 -3.78 -0.80
CA ALA A 228 15.30 -4.71 -0.63
C ALA A 228 16.42 -4.46 -1.67
N PRO A 229 17.14 -3.32 -1.59
CA PRO A 229 18.17 -2.95 -2.56
C PRO A 229 19.33 -3.95 -2.62
N GLN A 230 19.65 -4.62 -1.51
CA GLN A 230 20.74 -5.60 -1.39
C GLN A 230 20.54 -6.82 -2.29
N TRP A 231 19.31 -7.15 -2.68
CA TRP A 231 19.01 -8.29 -3.56
C TRP A 231 18.64 -7.87 -4.98
N SER A 232 19.02 -6.66 -5.38
CA SER A 232 18.70 -6.13 -6.71
C SER A 232 19.25 -6.97 -7.86
N ALA A 233 20.38 -7.67 -7.67
CA ALA A 233 20.97 -8.56 -8.67
C ALA A 233 20.13 -9.82 -8.93
N ASP A 234 19.41 -10.34 -7.91
CA ASP A 234 18.60 -11.56 -8.04
C ASP A 234 17.20 -11.32 -8.66
N ARG A 235 16.82 -10.08 -8.94
CA ARG A 235 15.45 -9.75 -9.40
C ARG A 235 15.04 -10.46 -10.68
N ALA A 236 15.93 -10.60 -11.66
CA ALA A 236 15.62 -11.28 -12.91
C ALA A 236 15.38 -12.76 -12.67
N HIS A 237 16.21 -13.40 -11.87
CA HIS A 237 16.06 -14.80 -11.49
C HIS A 237 14.81 -15.03 -10.64
N ALA A 238 14.53 -14.17 -9.67
CA ALA A 238 13.30 -14.22 -8.85
C ALA A 238 12.03 -14.08 -9.70
N LEU A 239 12.04 -13.21 -10.72
CA LEU A 239 10.94 -13.10 -11.68
C LEU A 239 10.76 -14.40 -12.48
N ALA A 240 11.86 -15.01 -12.96
CA ALA A 240 11.81 -16.27 -13.69
C ALA A 240 11.26 -17.41 -12.80
N ARG A 241 11.77 -17.55 -11.58
CA ARG A 241 11.27 -18.52 -10.60
C ARG A 241 9.80 -18.28 -10.24
N ALA A 242 9.39 -17.01 -10.07
CA ALA A 242 7.99 -16.68 -9.80
C ALA A 242 7.07 -17.12 -10.95
N LYS A 243 7.44 -16.87 -12.20
CA LYS A 243 6.65 -17.31 -13.37
C LYS A 243 6.50 -18.83 -13.44
N GLN A 244 7.46 -19.60 -12.95
CA GLN A 244 7.38 -21.07 -12.87
C GLN A 244 6.44 -21.54 -11.75
N ARG A 245 6.40 -20.83 -10.61
CA ARG A 245 5.57 -21.19 -9.45
C ARG A 245 4.12 -20.72 -9.57
N LEU A 246 3.86 -19.67 -10.33
CA LEU A 246 2.53 -19.06 -10.46
C LEU A 246 1.69 -19.80 -11.49
N ALA A 247 0.39 -19.92 -11.24
CA ALA A 247 -0.56 -20.26 -12.29
C ALA A 247 -0.67 -19.09 -13.28
N HIS A 248 -0.89 -19.41 -14.55
CA HIS A 248 -1.01 -18.41 -15.59
C HIS A 248 -1.99 -18.83 -16.69
N ALA A 249 -2.50 -17.85 -17.42
CA ALA A 249 -3.24 -18.05 -18.67
C ALA A 249 -3.05 -16.85 -19.59
N ARG A 250 -3.12 -17.08 -20.90
CA ARG A 250 -3.18 -16.02 -21.91
C ARG A 250 -4.64 -15.73 -22.24
N ILE A 251 -5.06 -14.48 -21.97
CA ILE A 251 -6.44 -14.04 -22.17
C ILE A 251 -6.38 -12.71 -22.93
N ASP A 252 -7.09 -12.62 -24.06
CA ASP A 252 -7.13 -11.43 -24.93
C ASP A 252 -5.72 -10.90 -25.27
N GLY A 253 -4.80 -11.81 -25.59
CA GLY A 253 -3.42 -11.48 -25.95
C GLY A 253 -2.51 -11.10 -24.78
N VAL A 254 -3.00 -11.08 -23.53
CA VAL A 254 -2.25 -10.74 -22.32
C VAL A 254 -1.98 -11.98 -21.49
N ASP A 255 -0.72 -12.16 -21.03
CA ASP A 255 -0.36 -13.21 -20.08
C ASP A 255 -0.66 -12.73 -18.66
N TRP A 256 -1.49 -13.48 -17.94
CA TRP A 256 -1.94 -13.21 -16.58
C TRP A 256 -1.37 -14.23 -15.60
N TYR A 257 -0.96 -13.76 -14.41
CA TYR A 257 -0.36 -14.58 -13.35
C TYR A 257 -1.13 -14.42 -12.02
N TRP A 258 -1.27 -15.52 -11.26
CA TRP A 258 -1.88 -15.55 -9.93
C TRP A 258 -1.29 -16.69 -9.10
N PRO A 259 -1.48 -16.72 -7.74
CA PRO A 259 -1.04 -17.83 -6.91
C PRO A 259 -1.57 -19.18 -7.40
N ALA A 260 -0.73 -20.19 -7.51
CA ALA A 260 -1.09 -21.49 -8.07
C ALA A 260 -2.20 -22.22 -7.27
N ALA A 261 -2.33 -21.92 -5.96
CA ALA A 261 -3.39 -22.45 -5.10
C ALA A 261 -4.78 -21.87 -5.39
N ASP A 262 -4.86 -20.73 -6.11
CA ASP A 262 -6.11 -20.07 -6.41
C ASP A 262 -6.69 -20.54 -7.75
N ARG A 263 -8.02 -20.61 -7.83
CA ARG A 263 -8.77 -20.95 -9.05
C ARG A 263 -9.70 -19.77 -9.38
N PRO A 264 -9.32 -18.85 -10.27
CA PRO A 264 -10.10 -17.65 -10.59
C PRO A 264 -11.52 -17.95 -11.11
N SER A 265 -11.73 -19.09 -11.78
CA SER A 265 -13.05 -19.53 -12.25
C SER A 265 -13.98 -20.09 -11.16
N SER A 266 -13.51 -20.18 -9.90
CA SER A 266 -14.32 -20.69 -8.81
C SER A 266 -15.47 -19.72 -8.46
N VAL A 267 -16.66 -20.29 -8.25
CA VAL A 267 -17.87 -19.55 -7.81
C VAL A 267 -17.72 -18.84 -6.48
N ARG A 268 -16.73 -19.22 -5.65
CA ARG A 268 -16.41 -18.54 -4.39
C ARG A 268 -15.99 -17.07 -4.58
N TRP A 269 -15.54 -16.69 -5.79
CA TRP A 269 -15.11 -15.37 -6.12
C TRP A 269 -16.23 -14.46 -6.66
N ARG A 270 -17.47 -14.71 -6.25
CA ARG A 270 -18.60 -13.85 -6.61
C ARG A 270 -18.52 -12.57 -5.76
N PRO A 271 -18.33 -11.39 -6.36
CA PRO A 271 -18.45 -10.10 -5.65
C PRO A 271 -19.90 -9.92 -5.15
N ASP A 272 -20.05 -9.19 -4.06
CA ASP A 272 -21.37 -8.74 -3.61
C ASP A 272 -21.90 -7.59 -4.50
N ASP A 273 -23.18 -7.25 -4.34
CA ASP A 273 -23.83 -6.17 -5.11
C ASP A 273 -23.61 -4.78 -4.51
N GLY A 274 -22.76 -4.65 -3.50
CA GLY A 274 -22.51 -3.39 -2.82
C GLY A 274 -21.80 -2.35 -3.70
N VAL A 275 -22.19 -1.09 -3.53
CA VAL A 275 -21.46 0.06 -4.09
C VAL A 275 -20.31 0.42 -3.16
N ARG A 276 -19.14 0.74 -3.73
CA ARG A 276 -17.94 1.16 -2.98
C ARG A 276 -17.15 2.25 -3.69
N LEU A 277 -16.74 3.24 -2.93
CA LEU A 277 -15.77 4.25 -3.36
C LEU A 277 -14.38 3.82 -2.92
N LEU A 278 -13.54 3.43 -3.88
CA LEU A 278 -12.22 2.90 -3.65
C LEU A 278 -11.16 4.01 -3.69
N THR A 279 -10.11 3.89 -2.88
CA THR A 279 -8.97 4.80 -3.00
C THR A 279 -8.16 4.51 -4.27
N PRO A 280 -7.45 5.51 -4.84
CA PRO A 280 -6.50 5.30 -5.93
C PRO A 280 -5.42 4.23 -5.64
N PHE A 281 -5.14 3.96 -4.38
CA PHE A 281 -4.12 3.00 -3.93
C PHE A 281 -4.69 1.66 -3.46
N ASP A 282 -6.01 1.46 -3.59
CA ASP A 282 -6.64 0.16 -3.34
C ASP A 282 -6.02 -0.91 -4.26
N PRO A 283 -5.78 -2.15 -3.78
CA PRO A 283 -5.24 -3.23 -4.62
C PRO A 283 -6.00 -3.44 -5.93
N ILE A 284 -7.32 -3.18 -5.95
CA ILE A 284 -8.15 -3.31 -7.15
C ILE A 284 -7.83 -2.22 -8.17
N VAL A 285 -7.50 -1.02 -7.71
CA VAL A 285 -7.33 0.19 -8.52
C VAL A 285 -5.86 0.48 -8.85
N TRP A 286 -4.94 0.13 -7.96
CA TRP A 286 -3.52 0.53 -7.97
C TRP A 286 -2.83 0.35 -9.33
N ASP A 287 -3.04 -0.78 -10.00
CA ASP A 287 -2.51 -1.06 -11.33
C ASP A 287 -3.42 -0.46 -12.41
N ARG A 288 -3.02 0.67 -12.97
CA ARG A 288 -3.78 1.43 -13.99
C ARG A 288 -3.97 0.66 -15.29
N ARG A 289 -2.97 -0.13 -15.69
CA ARG A 289 -3.06 -0.96 -16.90
C ARG A 289 -4.07 -2.10 -16.70
N ARG A 290 -3.97 -2.82 -15.58
CA ARG A 290 -4.96 -3.85 -15.23
C ARG A 290 -6.35 -3.26 -15.10
N PHE A 291 -6.48 -2.07 -14.52
CA PHE A 291 -7.73 -1.34 -14.41
C PHE A 291 -8.37 -1.13 -15.79
N GLU A 292 -7.60 -0.61 -16.76
CA GLU A 292 -8.06 -0.39 -18.11
C GLU A 292 -8.44 -1.70 -18.83
N LEU A 293 -7.63 -2.76 -18.67
CA LEU A 293 -7.92 -4.10 -19.18
C LEU A 293 -9.23 -4.66 -18.62
N PHE A 294 -9.52 -4.42 -17.35
CA PHE A 294 -10.72 -4.96 -16.70
C PHE A 294 -12.00 -4.20 -17.07
N TRP A 295 -11.93 -2.89 -17.20
CA TRP A 295 -13.15 -2.05 -17.30
C TRP A 295 -13.24 -1.20 -18.56
N GLY A 296 -12.23 -1.24 -19.43
CA GLY A 296 -12.28 -0.63 -20.76
C GLY A 296 -12.17 0.91 -20.76
N TRP A 297 -11.74 1.53 -19.63
CA TRP A 297 -11.52 2.95 -19.55
C TRP A 297 -10.33 3.32 -18.66
N ALA A 298 -9.67 4.43 -18.98
CA ALA A 298 -8.45 4.86 -18.32
C ALA A 298 -8.76 5.68 -17.07
N TYR A 299 -8.40 5.15 -15.90
CA TYR A 299 -8.41 5.89 -14.64
C TYR A 299 -7.04 6.52 -14.37
N ARG A 300 -7.03 7.79 -13.95
CA ARG A 300 -5.80 8.50 -13.55
C ARG A 300 -5.96 9.15 -12.19
N PHE A 301 -4.89 9.12 -11.41
CA PHE A 301 -4.76 9.85 -10.17
C PHE A 301 -4.18 11.24 -10.48
N GLU A 302 -4.95 12.31 -10.23
CA GLU A 302 -4.65 13.64 -10.73
C GLU A 302 -4.30 14.66 -9.65
N ALA A 303 -3.94 14.20 -8.44
CA ALA A 303 -3.58 15.12 -7.34
C ALA A 303 -2.39 16.04 -7.69
N TYR A 304 -1.47 15.57 -8.52
CA TYR A 304 -0.31 16.35 -8.97
C TYR A 304 -0.53 17.02 -10.34
N THR A 305 -1.72 16.87 -10.93
CA THR A 305 -2.08 17.53 -12.17
C THR A 305 -2.60 18.93 -11.86
N PRO A 306 -2.17 19.99 -12.57
CA PRO A 306 -2.73 21.33 -12.41
C PRO A 306 -4.27 21.34 -12.57
N ALA A 307 -4.96 22.12 -11.74
CA ALA A 307 -6.42 22.10 -11.66
C ALA A 307 -7.15 22.21 -13.01
N PRO A 308 -6.75 23.09 -13.95
CA PRO A 308 -7.42 23.20 -15.26
C PRO A 308 -7.25 21.98 -16.16
N LYS A 309 -6.26 21.11 -15.88
CA LYS A 309 -5.95 19.92 -16.69
C LYS A 309 -6.54 18.62 -16.10
N ARG A 310 -7.20 18.69 -14.93
CA ARG A 310 -7.83 17.54 -14.29
C ARG A 310 -9.11 17.16 -15.03
N LYS A 311 -9.24 15.87 -15.34
CA LYS A 311 -10.44 15.31 -16.02
C LYS A 311 -11.41 14.65 -15.04
N LEU A 312 -10.87 13.98 -14.02
CA LEU A 312 -11.66 13.22 -13.04
C LEU A 312 -11.81 13.97 -11.71
N GLY A 313 -10.85 14.84 -11.37
CA GLY A 313 -10.80 15.59 -10.11
C GLY A 313 -9.51 15.37 -9.34
N TYR A 314 -9.34 16.13 -8.25
CA TYR A 314 -8.10 16.12 -7.45
C TYR A 314 -7.77 14.74 -6.89
N TYR A 315 -8.78 14.08 -6.29
CA TYR A 315 -8.62 12.77 -5.66
C TYR A 315 -9.85 11.91 -5.95
N ALA A 316 -10.11 11.69 -7.24
CA ALA A 316 -11.25 10.91 -7.69
C ALA A 316 -11.19 9.47 -7.15
N LEU A 317 -12.24 9.03 -6.47
CA LEU A 317 -12.38 7.69 -5.90
C LEU A 317 -13.14 6.81 -6.92
N PRO A 318 -12.51 5.77 -7.52
CA PRO A 318 -13.22 4.84 -8.40
C PRO A 318 -14.47 4.26 -7.76
N LEU A 319 -15.58 4.29 -8.48
CA LEU A 319 -16.89 3.83 -8.05
C LEU A 319 -17.14 2.41 -8.54
N LEU A 320 -16.95 1.45 -7.64
CA LEU A 320 -17.19 0.03 -7.88
C LEU A 320 -18.66 -0.31 -7.58
N TRP A 321 -19.31 -1.00 -8.49
CA TRP A 321 -20.61 -1.61 -8.31
C TRP A 321 -20.61 -3.01 -8.91
N ARG A 322 -21.02 -4.03 -8.13
CA ARG A 322 -20.89 -5.43 -8.50
C ARG A 322 -19.44 -5.77 -8.87
N ASP A 323 -19.20 -6.22 -10.11
CA ASP A 323 -17.88 -6.57 -10.62
C ASP A 323 -17.29 -5.49 -11.57
N ARG A 324 -17.83 -4.26 -11.59
CA ARG A 324 -17.43 -3.20 -12.53
C ARG A 324 -17.13 -1.89 -11.82
N VAL A 325 -16.01 -1.28 -12.16
CA VAL A 325 -15.78 0.14 -11.82
C VAL A 325 -16.44 0.98 -12.91
N ILE A 326 -17.60 1.57 -12.56
CA ILE A 326 -18.50 2.24 -13.48
C ILE A 326 -18.27 3.74 -13.61
N GLY A 327 -17.41 4.31 -12.77
CA GLY A 327 -17.14 5.75 -12.73
C GLY A 327 -16.28 6.13 -11.55
N TRP A 328 -16.47 7.33 -11.04
CA TRP A 328 -15.72 7.88 -9.90
C TRP A 328 -16.56 8.86 -9.09
N GLY A 329 -16.17 9.08 -7.84
CA GLY A 329 -16.72 10.12 -6.97
C GLY A 329 -15.63 11.04 -6.46
N ASN A 330 -15.87 12.34 -6.45
CA ASN A 330 -15.10 13.32 -5.69
C ASN A 330 -15.82 13.55 -4.37
N VAL A 331 -15.14 13.31 -3.26
CA VAL A 331 -15.72 13.35 -1.93
C VAL A 331 -14.90 14.30 -1.06
N THR A 332 -15.56 15.25 -0.44
CA THR A 332 -14.97 16.18 0.53
C THR A 332 -15.79 16.19 1.82
N ALA A 333 -15.10 16.38 2.94
CA ALA A 333 -15.72 16.57 4.24
C ALA A 333 -15.35 17.96 4.73
N ALA A 334 -16.33 18.84 4.89
CA ALA A 334 -16.15 20.20 5.36
C ALA A 334 -17.36 20.60 6.21
N GLU A 335 -17.12 21.32 7.29
CA GLU A 335 -18.17 21.90 8.15
C GLU A 335 -19.19 20.87 8.69
N GLY A 336 -18.72 19.63 8.94
CA GLY A 336 -19.59 18.53 9.38
C GLY A 336 -20.39 17.86 8.27
N GLU A 337 -20.27 18.32 7.02
CA GLU A 337 -21.00 17.79 5.88
C GLU A 337 -20.13 16.96 4.94
N LEU A 338 -20.75 15.98 4.29
CA LEU A 338 -20.18 15.21 3.21
C LEU A 338 -20.71 15.74 1.88
N ARG A 339 -19.82 16.35 1.08
CA ARG A 339 -20.15 16.83 -0.27
C ARG A 339 -19.58 15.87 -1.31
N CYS A 340 -20.41 15.44 -2.26
CA CYS A 340 -20.06 14.45 -3.26
C CYS A 340 -20.47 14.90 -4.66
N SER A 341 -19.60 14.63 -5.65
CA SER A 341 -19.97 14.71 -7.07
C SER A 341 -19.51 13.44 -7.77
N PHE A 342 -20.25 12.97 -8.76
CA PHE A 342 -19.99 11.71 -9.45
C PHE A 342 -19.85 11.89 -10.94
N GLY A 343 -18.92 11.14 -11.54
CA GLY A 343 -18.80 10.96 -12.97
C GLY A 343 -18.91 9.48 -13.33
N TYR A 344 -19.39 9.19 -14.51
CA TYR A 344 -19.63 7.82 -14.98
C TYR A 344 -18.91 7.56 -16.29
N ALA A 345 -18.21 6.42 -16.41
CA ALA A 345 -17.49 6.05 -17.63
C ALA A 345 -18.41 5.91 -18.84
N GLY A 346 -19.67 5.48 -18.62
CA GLY A 346 -20.72 5.41 -19.64
C GLY A 346 -21.52 6.70 -19.83
N GLY A 347 -21.06 7.86 -19.30
CA GLY A 347 -21.68 9.17 -19.42
C GLY A 347 -22.90 9.40 -18.51
N ARG A 348 -23.50 8.35 -17.95
CA ARG A 348 -24.71 8.46 -17.10
C ARG A 348 -24.70 7.41 -15.97
N ALA A 349 -25.42 7.72 -14.89
CA ALA A 349 -25.64 6.79 -13.78
C ALA A 349 -26.47 5.57 -14.25
N PRO A 350 -26.25 4.38 -13.62
CA PRO A 350 -27.20 3.27 -13.74
C PRO A 350 -28.60 3.69 -13.29
N ARG A 351 -29.64 3.16 -13.98
CA ARG A 351 -31.04 3.45 -13.64
C ARG A 351 -31.62 2.50 -12.59
N GLU A 352 -30.89 1.45 -12.25
CA GLU A 352 -31.35 0.40 -11.34
C GLU A 352 -31.49 0.93 -9.92
N ALA A 353 -32.64 0.71 -9.29
CA ALA A 353 -32.89 1.10 -7.87
C ALA A 353 -31.83 0.53 -6.92
N ALA A 354 -31.38 -0.71 -7.17
CA ALA A 354 -30.32 -1.34 -6.38
C ALA A 354 -29.00 -0.55 -6.37
N PHE A 355 -28.67 0.13 -7.48
CA PHE A 355 -27.50 1.01 -7.53
C PHE A 355 -27.68 2.24 -6.62
N HIS A 356 -28.82 2.91 -6.71
CA HIS A 356 -29.09 4.13 -5.94
C HIS A 356 -29.13 3.82 -4.42
N THR A 357 -29.84 2.77 -4.00
CA THR A 357 -29.82 2.31 -2.61
C THR A 357 -28.41 1.92 -2.14
N GLY A 358 -27.64 1.24 -3.00
CA GLY A 358 -26.25 0.87 -2.70
C GLY A 358 -25.33 2.09 -2.56
N LEU A 359 -25.53 3.12 -3.37
CA LEU A 359 -24.76 4.37 -3.30
C LEU A 359 -25.09 5.16 -2.03
N GLU A 360 -26.35 5.29 -1.67
CA GLU A 360 -26.78 5.91 -0.40
C GLU A 360 -26.18 5.19 0.80
N ALA A 361 -26.22 3.87 0.80
CA ALA A 361 -25.59 3.05 1.85
C ALA A 361 -24.08 3.27 1.91
N GLU A 362 -23.39 3.45 0.77
CA GLU A 362 -21.96 3.75 0.74
C GLU A 362 -21.64 5.14 1.29
N LEU A 363 -22.46 6.14 0.98
CA LEU A 363 -22.31 7.48 1.51
C LEU A 363 -22.57 7.53 3.02
N MET A 364 -23.55 6.77 3.52
CA MET A 364 -23.77 6.62 4.96
C MET A 364 -22.57 5.98 5.64
N ARG A 365 -22.02 4.88 5.08
CA ARG A 365 -20.78 4.27 5.60
C ARG A 365 -19.60 5.25 5.59
N MET A 366 -19.51 6.13 4.58
CA MET A 366 -18.49 7.17 4.52
C MET A 366 -18.66 8.20 5.63
N ARG A 367 -19.89 8.64 5.92
CA ARG A 367 -20.19 9.55 7.05
C ARG A 367 -19.76 8.94 8.37
N VAL A 368 -20.19 7.71 8.66
CA VAL A 368 -19.81 6.99 9.89
C VAL A 368 -18.28 6.85 9.99
N PHE A 369 -17.62 6.48 8.90
CA PHE A 369 -16.15 6.34 8.84
C PHE A 369 -15.43 7.66 9.16
N LEU A 370 -15.94 8.79 8.69
CA LEU A 370 -15.38 10.12 8.90
C LEU A 370 -15.79 10.76 10.24
N GLY A 371 -16.73 10.15 10.98
CA GLY A 371 -17.26 10.70 12.22
C GLY A 371 -18.22 11.87 11.99
N LEU A 372 -18.96 11.88 10.87
CA LEU A 372 -19.95 12.89 10.49
C LEU A 372 -21.40 12.43 10.73
N ALA A 373 -21.59 11.26 11.33
CA ALA A 373 -22.89 10.66 11.65
C ALA A 373 -22.96 10.33 13.14
#